data_4fd5c6084bdc2a734efab17d0ca2d7c2
#
_entry.id   4fd5c6084bdc2a734efab17d0ca2d7c2
#
_cell.length_a   1.000
_cell.length_b   1.000
_cell.length_c   1.000
_cell.angle_alpha   90.00
_cell.angle_beta   90.00
_cell.angle_gamma   90.00
#
_symmetry.space_group_name_H-M   'P 1'
#
loop_
_entity.id
_entity.type
_entity.pdbx_description
1 polymer ?
#
loop_
_entity_poly.entity_id
_entity_poly.type
_entity_poly.pdbx_seq_one_letter_code
_entity_poly.pdbx_strand_id
1 'polypeptide(L)'
;MSQTSIFHFPTYEISNDRIKLIPFNPDHHGPTFINHTTQTPTLFSHMNIDHWSSLSDLKSAFYTSHDRHILSYANPDSFAYAIIDKTRPPSSDDAEGELAGTISYIKTSPVHLSTELGFVVVFPPFQRSHVAVNAVGLMLLNAFKAKEDGGLGLGRVHWMASTMNPGSVRLAEKMGFERVGVTRWHMRFPKGAVKGKVGNGRGLPPRSDPEDLWRDTVELSLSWEEWLGGGDQKVREIMSR
;
A
#
# COMPACT_ATOMS: atom_id res chain seq x y z
N MET A 1 22.39 14.38 4.34
CA MET A 1 21.70 14.02 5.60
C MET A 1 20.52 13.17 5.18
N SER A 2 20.40 11.94 5.66
CA SER A 2 19.21 11.11 5.37
C SER A 2 18.02 11.75 6.07
N GLN A 3 17.03 12.17 5.29
CA GLN A 3 15.80 12.74 5.83
C GLN A 3 15.02 11.61 6.51
N THR A 4 14.80 11.72 7.82
CA THR A 4 14.08 10.73 8.61
C THR A 4 12.58 11.02 8.51
N SER A 5 11.76 10.01 8.31
CA SER A 5 10.30 10.12 8.34
C SER A 5 9.84 10.64 9.71
N ILE A 6 8.83 11.52 9.72
CA ILE A 6 8.16 12.01 10.93
C ILE A 6 6.88 11.22 11.26
N PHE A 7 6.75 9.98 10.82
CA PHE A 7 5.60 9.14 11.06
C PHE A 7 5.25 9.06 12.56
N HIS A 8 3.97 9.02 12.88
CA HIS A 8 3.46 9.06 14.27
C HIS A 8 3.94 7.92 15.18
N PHE A 9 4.40 6.82 14.62
CA PHE A 9 4.81 5.63 15.35
C PHE A 9 6.26 5.28 15.03
N PRO A 10 6.97 4.60 15.95
CA PRO A 10 8.28 4.05 15.65
C PRO A 10 8.22 3.10 14.45
N THR A 11 9.20 3.21 13.58
CA THR A 11 9.33 2.39 12.38
C THR A 11 10.58 1.53 12.46
N TYR A 12 10.44 0.26 12.20
CA TYR A 12 11.53 -0.72 12.22
C TYR A 12 11.24 -1.81 11.20
N GLU A 13 12.20 -2.68 11.01
CA GLU A 13 12.04 -3.90 10.23
C GLU A 13 10.99 -4.81 10.86
N ILE A 14 10.12 -5.37 10.02
CA ILE A 14 9.14 -6.38 10.39
C ILE A 14 9.34 -7.55 9.43
N SER A 15 9.57 -8.75 9.95
CA SER A 15 9.92 -9.88 9.10
C SER A 15 9.35 -11.22 9.57
N ASN A 16 9.32 -12.17 8.65
CA ASN A 16 9.16 -13.60 8.89
C ASN A 16 10.20 -14.38 8.06
N ASP A 17 10.07 -15.69 7.96
CA ASP A 17 11.03 -16.54 7.23
C ASP A 17 11.05 -16.26 5.71
N ARG A 18 9.97 -15.71 5.13
CA ARG A 18 9.77 -15.58 3.68
C ARG A 18 9.99 -14.17 3.14
N ILE A 19 9.61 -13.16 3.90
CA ILE A 19 9.78 -11.75 3.51
C ILE A 19 10.22 -10.89 4.69
N LYS A 20 10.73 -9.72 4.38
CA LYS A 20 10.87 -8.62 5.34
C LYS A 20 10.35 -7.31 4.76
N LEU A 21 9.86 -6.47 5.64
CA LEU A 21 9.42 -5.12 5.38
C LEU A 21 10.41 -4.16 6.04
N ILE A 22 11.09 -3.38 5.24
CA ILE A 22 12.06 -2.37 5.71
C ILE A 22 11.60 -0.98 5.24
N PRO A 23 11.96 0.11 5.95
CA PRO A 23 11.64 1.46 5.50
C PRO A 23 12.04 1.65 4.04
N PHE A 24 11.09 2.08 3.19
CA PHE A 24 11.41 2.34 1.79
C PHE A 24 12.35 3.54 1.69
N ASN A 25 13.50 3.33 1.08
CA ASN A 25 14.49 4.38 0.82
C ASN A 25 14.56 4.67 -0.69
N PRO A 26 14.13 5.88 -1.15
CA PRO A 26 14.15 6.22 -2.57
C PRO A 26 15.56 6.24 -3.19
N ASP A 27 16.60 6.47 -2.40
CA ASP A 27 17.98 6.45 -2.90
C ASP A 27 18.47 5.03 -3.15
N HIS A 28 18.02 4.07 -2.34
CA HIS A 28 18.45 2.68 -2.37
C HIS A 28 17.51 1.80 -3.22
N HIS A 29 16.22 1.79 -2.89
CA HIS A 29 15.22 0.96 -3.56
C HIS A 29 14.63 1.60 -4.84
N GLY A 30 14.82 2.94 -4.98
CA GLY A 30 14.23 3.71 -6.07
C GLY A 30 14.62 3.25 -7.47
N PRO A 31 15.90 2.95 -7.76
CA PRO A 31 16.30 2.48 -9.10
C PRO A 31 15.53 1.23 -9.54
N THR A 32 15.46 0.20 -8.69
CA THR A 32 14.72 -1.04 -8.96
C THR A 32 13.22 -0.78 -9.05
N PHE A 33 12.66 0.04 -8.14
CA PHE A 33 11.25 0.41 -8.16
C PHE A 33 10.85 1.08 -9.49
N ILE A 34 11.61 2.10 -9.93
CA ILE A 34 11.35 2.82 -11.19
C ILE A 34 11.49 1.89 -12.39
N ASN A 35 12.50 1.02 -12.41
CA ASN A 35 12.67 0.04 -13.50
C ASN A 35 11.42 -0.83 -13.68
N HIS A 36 10.88 -1.40 -12.59
CA HIS A 36 9.68 -2.24 -12.67
C HIS A 36 8.41 -1.45 -13.02
N THR A 37 8.24 -0.27 -12.46
CA THR A 37 7.00 0.51 -12.62
C THR A 37 6.91 1.20 -13.97
N THR A 38 8.02 1.61 -14.57
CA THR A 38 8.05 2.15 -15.94
C THR A 38 7.85 1.07 -17.00
N GLN A 39 8.34 -0.15 -16.77
CA GLN A 39 8.06 -1.28 -17.64
C GLN A 39 6.62 -1.80 -17.52
N THR A 40 5.96 -1.58 -16.38
CA THR A 40 4.60 -2.05 -16.12
C THR A 40 3.76 -0.93 -15.49
N PRO A 41 3.45 0.16 -16.24
CA PRO A 41 2.69 1.30 -15.72
C PRO A 41 1.26 0.93 -15.31
N THR A 42 0.74 -0.20 -15.78
CA THR A 42 -0.57 -0.74 -15.39
C THR A 42 -0.68 -1.09 -13.90
N LEU A 43 0.43 -1.20 -13.18
CA LEU A 43 0.43 -1.33 -11.72
C LEU A 43 -0.30 -0.17 -11.03
N PHE A 44 -0.37 1.00 -11.67
CA PHE A 44 -1.02 2.21 -11.14
C PHE A 44 -2.41 2.47 -11.74
N SER A 45 -2.92 1.61 -12.62
CA SER A 45 -4.19 1.86 -13.34
C SER A 45 -5.41 1.98 -12.43
N HIS A 46 -5.36 1.42 -11.24
CA HIS A 46 -6.42 1.49 -10.23
C HIS A 46 -6.11 2.44 -9.06
N MET A 47 -4.97 3.12 -9.09
CA MET A 47 -4.54 4.04 -8.04
C MET A 47 -4.93 5.48 -8.38
N ASN A 48 -5.01 6.34 -7.37
CA ASN A 48 -5.28 7.76 -7.52
C ASN A 48 -4.03 8.60 -7.79
N ILE A 49 -2.88 7.96 -7.88
CA ILE A 49 -1.61 8.58 -8.28
C ILE A 49 -1.11 7.95 -9.59
N ASP A 50 -0.31 8.69 -10.33
CA ASP A 50 0.39 8.19 -11.48
C ASP A 50 1.70 7.50 -11.05
N HIS A 51 2.23 6.63 -11.92
CA HIS A 51 3.58 6.14 -11.75
C HIS A 51 4.58 7.29 -11.96
N TRP A 52 5.68 7.25 -11.24
CA TRP A 52 6.78 8.20 -11.46
C TRP A 52 7.54 7.82 -12.71
N SER A 53 7.82 8.82 -13.54
CA SER A 53 8.50 8.62 -14.82
C SER A 53 10.02 8.49 -14.66
N SER A 54 10.55 8.98 -13.53
CA SER A 54 11.98 8.97 -13.25
C SER A 54 12.28 8.79 -11.76
N LEU A 55 13.51 8.41 -11.47
CA LEU A 55 14.02 8.36 -10.10
C LEU A 55 13.99 9.74 -9.42
N SER A 56 14.22 10.80 -10.18
CA SER A 56 14.13 12.18 -9.68
C SER A 56 12.72 12.53 -9.22
N ASP A 57 11.69 12.14 -9.98
CA ASP A 57 10.29 12.37 -9.63
C ASP A 57 9.90 11.59 -8.37
N LEU A 58 10.33 10.32 -8.27
CA LEU A 58 10.14 9.50 -7.09
C LEU A 58 10.79 10.17 -5.85
N LYS A 59 12.05 10.55 -5.95
CA LYS A 59 12.78 11.24 -4.85
C LYS A 59 12.10 12.55 -4.46
N SER A 60 11.63 13.32 -5.42
CA SER A 60 10.90 14.55 -5.15
C SER A 60 9.62 14.28 -4.35
N ALA A 61 8.86 13.24 -4.70
CA ALA A 61 7.65 12.86 -3.96
C ALA A 61 7.94 12.52 -2.49
N PHE A 62 9.09 11.89 -2.19
CA PHE A 62 9.45 11.53 -0.82
C PHE A 62 10.10 12.68 -0.04
N TYR A 63 10.96 13.46 -0.68
CA TYR A 63 11.84 14.41 0.03
C TYR A 63 11.37 15.87 -0.02
N THR A 64 10.71 16.30 -1.11
CA THR A 64 10.46 17.71 -1.36
C THR A 64 9.00 18.11 -1.44
N SER A 65 8.06 17.17 -1.40
CA SER A 65 6.66 17.53 -1.52
C SER A 65 6.18 18.24 -0.25
N HIS A 66 6.03 19.57 -0.35
CA HIS A 66 5.44 20.40 0.70
C HIS A 66 3.95 20.11 0.91
N ASP A 67 3.31 19.43 -0.02
CA ASP A 67 1.87 19.17 -0.06
C ASP A 67 1.50 17.81 0.53
N ARG A 68 2.09 17.39 1.66
CA ARG A 68 1.70 16.13 2.34
C ARG A 68 1.44 14.99 1.35
N HIS A 69 2.31 14.86 0.33
CA HIS A 69 2.21 13.74 -0.60
C HIS A 69 2.11 12.45 0.22
N ILE A 70 1.22 11.57 -0.19
CA ILE A 70 0.85 10.40 0.60
C ILE A 70 2.04 9.53 1.02
N LEU A 71 3.17 9.59 0.33
CA LEU A 71 4.40 8.87 0.66
C LEU A 71 5.55 9.78 1.11
N SER A 72 5.31 11.08 1.30
CA SER A 72 6.35 12.01 1.74
C SER A 72 6.82 11.70 3.16
N TYR A 73 8.11 11.77 3.38
CA TYR A 73 8.69 11.70 4.73
C TYR A 73 8.23 12.83 5.66
N ALA A 74 7.75 13.94 5.10
CA ALA A 74 7.14 15.03 5.84
C ALA A 74 5.65 14.78 6.17
N ASN A 75 5.08 13.65 5.76
CA ASN A 75 3.71 13.29 6.08
C ASN A 75 3.67 12.36 7.31
N PRO A 76 3.24 12.85 8.50
CA PRO A 76 3.22 12.04 9.71
C PRO A 76 2.18 10.91 9.66
N ASP A 77 1.20 11.01 8.75
CA ASP A 77 0.10 10.06 8.64
C ASP A 77 0.43 8.88 7.71
N SER A 78 1.64 8.86 7.14
CA SER A 78 2.00 7.84 6.13
C SER A 78 3.41 7.32 6.30
N PHE A 79 3.57 6.01 6.05
CA PHE A 79 4.87 5.36 6.07
C PHE A 79 4.93 4.22 5.04
N ALA A 80 5.94 4.26 4.18
CA ALA A 80 6.14 3.27 3.13
C ALA A 80 7.21 2.25 3.52
N TYR A 81 6.89 0.98 3.30
CA TYR A 81 7.83 -0.14 3.39
C TYR A 81 8.21 -0.67 2.01
N ALA A 82 9.46 -1.01 1.83
CA ALA A 82 9.93 -1.91 0.80
C ALA A 82 9.62 -3.35 1.22
N ILE A 83 9.14 -4.15 0.29
CA ILE A 83 8.89 -5.59 0.49
C ILE A 83 10.07 -6.34 -0.10
N ILE A 84 10.83 -7.03 0.74
CA ILE A 84 11.95 -7.86 0.31
C ILE A 84 11.52 -9.33 0.36
N ASP A 85 11.62 -10.02 -0.76
CA ASP A 85 11.37 -11.47 -0.85
C ASP A 85 12.64 -12.26 -0.50
N LYS A 86 12.67 -12.83 0.71
CA LYS A 86 13.79 -13.62 1.23
C LYS A 86 13.91 -15.01 0.61
N THR A 87 12.93 -15.42 -0.19
CA THR A 87 13.02 -16.68 -0.94
C THR A 87 13.82 -16.54 -2.24
N ARG A 88 14.22 -15.31 -2.56
CA ARG A 88 15.08 -14.96 -3.69
C ARG A 88 16.52 -14.75 -3.22
N PRO A 89 17.50 -14.91 -4.12
CA PRO A 89 18.90 -14.60 -3.79
C PRO A 89 19.08 -13.15 -3.34
N PRO A 90 20.17 -12.84 -2.60
CA PRO A 90 20.56 -11.46 -2.31
C PRO A 90 20.66 -10.61 -3.58
N SER A 91 20.32 -9.33 -3.45
CA SER A 91 20.33 -8.36 -4.56
C SER A 91 21.03 -7.05 -4.17
N SER A 92 21.08 -6.11 -5.10
CA SER A 92 21.56 -4.75 -4.80
C SER A 92 20.65 -4.01 -3.82
N ASP A 93 19.38 -4.42 -3.69
CA ASP A 93 18.41 -3.77 -2.82
C ASP A 93 18.46 -4.32 -1.39
N ASP A 94 18.88 -5.57 -1.22
CA ASP A 94 18.98 -6.18 0.10
C ASP A 94 19.87 -7.44 0.12
N ALA A 95 20.63 -7.60 1.23
CA ALA A 95 21.52 -8.74 1.43
C ALA A 95 20.80 -10.08 1.71
N GLU A 96 19.50 -10.06 1.98
CA GLU A 96 18.72 -11.27 2.28
C GLU A 96 17.69 -11.61 1.19
N GLY A 97 17.57 -10.78 0.12
CA GLY A 97 16.59 -11.07 -0.92
C GLY A 97 16.50 -10.01 -2.02
N GLU A 98 15.38 -10.03 -2.75
CA GLU A 98 15.07 -9.10 -3.82
C GLU A 98 13.91 -8.17 -3.45
N LEU A 99 13.97 -6.92 -3.91
CA LEU A 99 12.84 -5.99 -3.80
C LEU A 99 11.67 -6.49 -4.64
N ALA A 100 10.58 -6.85 -3.98
CA ALA A 100 9.37 -7.40 -4.59
C ALA A 100 8.27 -6.36 -4.81
N GLY A 101 8.38 -5.19 -4.17
CA GLY A 101 7.37 -4.14 -4.24
C GLY A 101 7.35 -3.22 -3.03
N THR A 102 6.20 -2.59 -2.81
CA THR A 102 5.96 -1.69 -1.66
C THR A 102 4.59 -1.92 -1.03
N ILE A 103 4.48 -1.58 0.24
CA ILE A 103 3.23 -1.50 1.01
C ILE A 103 3.34 -0.35 2.01
N SER A 104 2.23 0.32 2.33
CA SER A 104 2.29 1.49 3.20
C SER A 104 1.15 1.51 4.21
N TYR A 105 1.43 2.06 5.39
CA TYR A 105 0.41 2.71 6.21
C TYR A 105 0.15 4.09 5.64
N ILE A 106 -1.12 4.47 5.49
CA ILE A 106 -1.54 5.80 5.02
C ILE A 106 -2.75 6.27 5.80
N LYS A 107 -2.95 7.59 5.88
CA LYS A 107 -4.04 8.20 6.65
C LYS A 107 -4.07 7.68 8.10
N THR A 108 -2.92 7.44 8.67
CA THR A 108 -2.79 6.93 10.02
C THR A 108 -3.17 8.00 11.03
N SER A 109 -4.09 7.67 11.92
CA SER A 109 -4.57 8.57 12.96
C SER A 109 -4.30 8.00 14.35
N PRO A 110 -3.37 8.57 15.11
CA PRO A 110 -3.17 8.18 16.50
C PRO A 110 -4.33 8.54 17.40
N VAL A 111 -5.15 9.54 17.02
CA VAL A 111 -6.35 9.96 17.77
C VAL A 111 -7.48 8.95 17.59
N HIS A 112 -7.66 8.42 16.37
CA HIS A 112 -8.70 7.43 16.07
C HIS A 112 -8.19 5.99 16.12
N LEU A 113 -6.91 5.77 16.46
CA LEU A 113 -6.24 4.48 16.48
C LEU A 113 -6.51 3.67 15.20
N SER A 114 -6.34 4.30 14.04
CA SER A 114 -6.67 3.70 12.76
C SER A 114 -5.65 4.02 11.68
N THR A 115 -5.57 3.15 10.67
CA THR A 115 -4.74 3.34 9.48
C THR A 115 -5.39 2.69 8.26
N GLU A 116 -5.02 3.13 7.07
CA GLU A 116 -5.31 2.43 5.82
C GLU A 116 -4.06 1.68 5.35
N LEU A 117 -4.18 0.40 4.99
CA LEU A 117 -3.16 -0.29 4.20
C LEU A 117 -3.34 0.09 2.74
N GLY A 118 -2.37 0.80 2.19
CA GLY A 118 -2.43 1.31 0.84
C GLY A 118 -1.09 1.21 0.11
N PHE A 119 -1.07 1.66 -1.14
CA PHE A 119 0.13 1.59 -1.97
C PHE A 119 0.75 0.19 -2.04
N VAL A 120 -0.10 -0.83 -2.11
CA VAL A 120 0.33 -2.21 -2.28
C VAL A 120 0.68 -2.42 -3.75
N VAL A 121 1.95 -2.28 -4.05
CA VAL A 121 2.53 -2.52 -5.38
C VAL A 121 3.39 -3.76 -5.29
N VAL A 122 3.01 -4.83 -5.98
CA VAL A 122 3.81 -6.06 -6.10
C VAL A 122 4.23 -6.18 -7.55
N PHE A 123 5.53 -6.26 -7.78
CA PHE A 123 6.07 -6.34 -9.13
C PHE A 123 5.67 -7.63 -9.84
N PRO A 124 5.52 -7.64 -11.18
CA PRO A 124 5.01 -8.80 -11.92
C PRO A 124 5.68 -10.14 -11.60
N PRO A 125 7.01 -10.23 -11.42
CA PRO A 125 7.67 -11.50 -11.09
C PRO A 125 7.27 -12.10 -9.72
N PHE A 126 6.71 -11.27 -8.83
CA PHE A 126 6.34 -11.63 -7.46
C PHE A 126 4.82 -11.72 -7.24
N GLN A 127 4.03 -11.41 -8.28
CA GLN A 127 2.57 -11.53 -8.21
C GLN A 127 2.13 -12.99 -8.16
N ARG A 128 0.93 -13.23 -7.58
CA ARG A 128 0.34 -14.57 -7.41
C ARG A 128 1.22 -15.55 -6.61
N SER A 129 2.09 -15.00 -5.78
CA SER A 129 2.97 -15.71 -4.87
C SER A 129 2.59 -15.44 -3.40
N HIS A 130 3.45 -15.86 -2.49
CA HIS A 130 3.33 -15.60 -1.05
C HIS A 130 3.52 -14.11 -0.68
N VAL A 131 4.13 -13.29 -1.54
CA VAL A 131 4.61 -11.95 -1.20
C VAL A 131 3.49 -11.04 -0.69
N ALA A 132 2.40 -10.89 -1.45
CA ALA A 132 1.32 -9.98 -1.07
C ALA A 132 0.65 -10.37 0.25
N VAL A 133 0.37 -11.67 0.45
CA VAL A 133 -0.30 -12.15 1.67
C VAL A 133 0.60 -12.02 2.90
N ASN A 134 1.90 -12.27 2.75
CA ASN A 134 2.85 -12.09 3.84
C ASN A 134 3.05 -10.62 4.17
N ALA A 135 3.15 -9.73 3.17
CA ALA A 135 3.29 -8.30 3.40
C ALA A 135 2.08 -7.72 4.15
N VAL A 136 0.87 -8.02 3.69
CA VAL A 136 -0.36 -7.58 4.36
C VAL A 136 -0.45 -8.19 5.77
N GLY A 137 -0.14 -9.47 5.92
CA GLY A 137 -0.18 -10.14 7.22
C GLY A 137 0.79 -9.54 8.23
N LEU A 138 2.04 -9.27 7.85
CA LEU A 138 3.02 -8.61 8.73
C LEU A 138 2.56 -7.20 9.13
N MET A 139 1.98 -6.42 8.20
CA MET A 139 1.42 -5.11 8.51
C MET A 139 0.25 -5.21 9.50
N LEU A 140 -0.66 -6.19 9.34
CA LEU A 140 -1.77 -6.40 10.27
C LEU A 140 -1.29 -6.82 11.65
N LEU A 141 -0.35 -7.77 11.73
CA LEU A 141 0.27 -8.20 12.98
C LEU A 141 0.90 -7.02 13.73
N ASN A 142 1.60 -6.14 13.01
CA ASN A 142 2.20 -4.96 13.60
C ASN A 142 1.16 -3.90 13.99
N ALA A 143 0.11 -3.71 13.18
CA ALA A 143 -0.94 -2.71 13.42
C ALA A 143 -1.72 -3.01 14.70
N PHE A 144 -2.10 -4.26 14.93
CA PHE A 144 -2.89 -4.68 16.10
C PHE A 144 -2.07 -5.08 17.31
N LYS A 145 -0.77 -5.29 17.15
CA LYS A 145 0.14 -5.58 18.28
C LYS A 145 0.16 -4.39 19.24
N ALA A 146 0.15 -4.68 20.53
CA ALA A 146 0.18 -3.65 21.58
C ALA A 146 1.44 -2.75 21.47
N LYS A 147 1.32 -1.50 21.89
CA LYS A 147 2.45 -0.55 21.84
C LYS A 147 3.57 -0.96 22.77
N GLU A 148 3.24 -1.53 23.92
CA GLU A 148 4.17 -2.05 24.91
C GLU A 148 5.05 -3.17 24.35
N ASP A 149 4.51 -3.91 23.37
CA ASP A 149 5.21 -5.00 22.69
C ASP A 149 5.90 -4.51 21.39
N GLY A 150 5.89 -3.22 21.12
CA GLY A 150 6.48 -2.62 19.95
C GLY A 150 5.58 -2.62 18.70
N GLY A 151 4.27 -2.77 18.85
CA GLY A 151 3.29 -2.61 17.78
C GLY A 151 2.73 -1.19 17.70
N LEU A 152 1.70 -0.99 16.84
CA LEU A 152 1.04 0.31 16.71
C LEU A 152 -0.16 0.47 17.67
N GLY A 153 -0.71 -0.61 18.21
CA GLY A 153 -1.85 -0.61 19.12
C GLY A 153 -3.11 0.01 18.51
N LEU A 154 -3.36 -0.29 17.21
CA LEU A 154 -4.51 0.29 16.51
C LEU A 154 -5.80 -0.48 16.77
N GLY A 155 -6.91 0.24 16.73
CA GLY A 155 -8.26 -0.34 16.86
C GLY A 155 -8.87 -0.75 15.52
N ARG A 156 -8.35 -0.23 14.39
CA ARG A 156 -8.94 -0.49 13.08
C ARG A 156 -7.94 -0.29 11.94
N VAL A 157 -7.99 -1.20 10.98
CA VAL A 157 -7.27 -1.09 9.71
C VAL A 157 -8.26 -1.04 8.55
N HIS A 158 -8.06 -0.08 7.65
CA HIS A 158 -8.89 0.09 6.46
C HIS A 158 -8.20 -0.44 5.22
N TRP A 159 -9.01 -0.71 4.19
CA TRP A 159 -8.56 -1.01 2.85
C TRP A 159 -9.49 -0.34 1.84
N MET A 160 -8.95 0.44 0.93
CA MET A 160 -9.73 1.12 -0.11
C MET A 160 -9.24 0.70 -1.49
N ALA A 161 -10.13 0.14 -2.29
CA ALA A 161 -9.81 -0.31 -3.63
C ALA A 161 -10.81 0.22 -4.68
N SER A 162 -10.36 0.38 -5.92
CA SER A 162 -11.29 0.58 -7.04
C SER A 162 -12.19 -0.66 -7.14
N THR A 163 -13.49 -0.46 -7.38
CA THR A 163 -14.44 -1.56 -7.67
C THR A 163 -14.01 -2.36 -8.91
N MET A 164 -13.21 -1.75 -9.79
CA MET A 164 -12.65 -2.37 -10.99
C MET A 164 -11.33 -3.11 -10.73
N ASN A 165 -10.87 -3.19 -9.47
CA ASN A 165 -9.71 -3.97 -9.06
C ASN A 165 -10.11 -5.19 -8.20
N PRO A 166 -10.70 -6.24 -8.79
CA PRO A 166 -11.15 -7.40 -8.04
C PRO A 166 -10.00 -8.16 -7.37
N GLY A 167 -8.76 -8.01 -7.88
CA GLY A 167 -7.58 -8.63 -7.27
C GLY A 167 -7.29 -8.06 -5.89
N SER A 168 -7.31 -6.73 -5.77
CA SER A 168 -7.11 -6.02 -4.51
C SER A 168 -8.23 -6.33 -3.50
N VAL A 169 -9.49 -6.32 -3.95
CA VAL A 169 -10.64 -6.65 -3.09
C VAL A 169 -10.54 -8.07 -2.54
N ARG A 170 -10.26 -9.06 -3.42
CA ARG A 170 -10.11 -10.46 -2.98
C ARG A 170 -8.93 -10.66 -2.03
N LEU A 171 -7.83 -9.91 -2.20
CA LEU A 171 -6.72 -9.97 -1.26
C LEU A 171 -7.16 -9.49 0.13
N ALA A 172 -7.82 -8.35 0.22
CA ALA A 172 -8.33 -7.82 1.48
C ALA A 172 -9.31 -8.80 2.16
N GLU A 173 -10.31 -9.30 1.43
CA GLU A 173 -11.29 -10.26 1.95
C GLU A 173 -10.62 -11.57 2.42
N LYS A 174 -9.64 -12.06 1.67
CA LYS A 174 -8.83 -13.21 2.07
C LYS A 174 -8.12 -12.96 3.41
N MET A 175 -7.60 -11.76 3.62
CA MET A 175 -6.89 -11.36 4.84
C MET A 175 -7.82 -10.97 6.00
N GLY A 176 -9.14 -11.15 5.85
CA GLY A 176 -10.11 -10.97 6.92
C GLY A 176 -10.82 -9.63 6.94
N PHE A 177 -10.55 -8.75 5.98
CA PHE A 177 -11.30 -7.49 5.90
C PHE A 177 -12.74 -7.73 5.47
N GLU A 178 -13.67 -7.03 6.09
CA GLU A 178 -15.09 -7.04 5.74
C GLU A 178 -15.48 -5.78 4.96
N ARG A 179 -16.44 -5.91 4.04
CA ARG A 179 -16.93 -4.77 3.25
C ARG A 179 -17.77 -3.85 4.11
N VAL A 180 -17.40 -2.57 4.13
CA VAL A 180 -18.18 -1.49 4.75
C VAL A 180 -19.19 -0.93 3.75
N GLY A 181 -18.74 -0.67 2.51
CA GLY A 181 -19.61 -0.10 1.49
C GLY A 181 -18.90 0.28 0.21
N VAL A 182 -19.64 0.95 -0.68
CA VAL A 182 -19.11 1.48 -1.95
C VAL A 182 -19.46 2.96 -2.06
N THR A 183 -18.43 3.79 -2.11
CA THR A 183 -18.56 5.20 -2.48
C THR A 183 -18.52 5.32 -4.00
N ARG A 184 -19.70 5.60 -4.60
CA ARG A 184 -19.79 5.84 -6.04
C ARG A 184 -19.25 7.23 -6.38
N TRP A 185 -18.66 7.37 -7.56
CA TRP A 185 -18.12 8.65 -8.04
C TRP A 185 -17.12 9.27 -7.08
N HIS A 186 -16.35 8.44 -6.40
CA HIS A 186 -15.46 8.84 -5.30
C HIS A 186 -14.34 9.74 -5.79
N MET A 187 -13.75 9.41 -6.95
CA MET A 187 -12.62 10.18 -7.50
C MET A 187 -12.83 10.44 -8.99
N ARG A 188 -12.53 11.66 -9.42
CA ARG A 188 -12.46 12.06 -10.81
C ARG A 188 -11.00 12.07 -11.27
N PHE A 189 -10.76 11.49 -12.42
CA PHE A 189 -9.54 11.67 -13.20
C PHE A 189 -9.90 12.59 -14.37
N PRO A 190 -9.54 13.89 -14.32
CA PRO A 190 -9.89 14.83 -15.36
C PRO A 190 -9.15 14.50 -16.66
N LYS A 191 -9.70 14.99 -17.78
CA LYS A 191 -9.04 14.95 -19.09
C LYS A 191 -7.56 15.35 -18.97
N GLY A 192 -6.67 14.56 -19.59
CA GLY A 192 -5.21 14.74 -19.51
C GLY A 192 -4.53 14.13 -18.28
N ALA A 193 -5.29 13.81 -17.21
CA ALA A 193 -4.76 13.10 -16.02
C ALA A 193 -5.16 11.60 -16.00
N VAL A 194 -5.74 11.09 -17.08
CA VAL A 194 -6.27 9.72 -17.17
C VAL A 194 -5.23 8.64 -17.48
N LYS A 195 -4.01 8.99 -17.73
CA LYS A 195 -2.86 8.14 -18.14
C LYS A 195 -2.94 6.67 -17.68
N GLY A 196 -3.56 5.82 -18.50
CA GLY A 196 -3.70 4.39 -18.19
C GLY A 196 -4.63 4.04 -17.02
N LYS A 197 -5.42 5.00 -16.52
CA LYS A 197 -6.40 4.76 -15.46
C LYS A 197 -7.58 3.94 -15.96
N VAL A 198 -8.18 3.16 -15.07
CA VAL A 198 -9.40 2.40 -15.35
C VAL A 198 -10.58 3.10 -14.69
N GLY A 199 -11.55 3.52 -15.51
CA GLY A 199 -12.78 4.13 -15.05
C GLY A 199 -13.76 3.12 -14.47
N ASN A 200 -14.85 3.62 -13.83
CA ASN A 200 -15.88 2.78 -13.20
C ASN A 200 -16.88 2.14 -14.19
N GLY A 201 -16.72 2.40 -15.49
CA GLY A 201 -17.58 1.84 -16.53
C GLY A 201 -19.00 2.42 -16.57
N ARG A 202 -19.29 3.50 -15.84
CA ARG A 202 -20.60 4.16 -15.80
C ARG A 202 -20.66 5.31 -16.82
N GLY A 203 -21.90 5.71 -17.19
CA GLY A 203 -22.10 6.95 -17.93
C GLY A 203 -21.58 8.16 -17.14
N LEU A 204 -21.19 9.21 -17.83
CA LEU A 204 -20.60 10.39 -17.19
C LEU A 204 -21.66 11.26 -16.49
N PRO A 205 -21.34 11.88 -15.35
CA PRO A 205 -22.18 12.88 -14.73
C PRO A 205 -22.43 14.07 -15.70
N PRO A 206 -23.59 14.75 -15.58
CA PRO A 206 -23.83 15.98 -16.33
C PRO A 206 -22.68 16.98 -16.16
N ARG A 207 -22.26 17.61 -17.24
CA ARG A 207 -21.17 18.61 -17.31
C ARG A 207 -19.74 18.04 -17.12
N SER A 208 -19.55 16.71 -17.13
CA SER A 208 -18.21 16.11 -17.26
C SER A 208 -17.67 16.30 -18.66
N ASP A 209 -16.35 16.44 -18.79
CA ASP A 209 -15.69 16.30 -20.10
C ASP A 209 -15.87 14.85 -20.57
N PRO A 210 -16.15 14.58 -21.86
CA PRO A 210 -16.29 13.23 -22.40
C PRO A 210 -15.06 12.32 -22.17
N GLU A 211 -13.89 12.90 -21.94
CA GLU A 211 -12.65 12.17 -21.68
C GLU A 211 -12.35 12.01 -20.20
N ASP A 212 -13.21 12.47 -19.29
CA ASP A 212 -13.05 12.22 -17.86
C ASP A 212 -13.25 10.73 -17.54
N LEU A 213 -12.48 10.24 -16.59
CA LEU A 213 -12.76 8.96 -15.96
C LEU A 213 -13.13 9.14 -14.49
N TRP A 214 -13.97 8.24 -14.00
CA TRP A 214 -14.38 8.24 -12.61
C TRP A 214 -14.11 6.90 -11.98
N ARG A 215 -13.77 6.91 -10.70
CA ARG A 215 -13.55 5.71 -9.88
C ARG A 215 -14.65 5.60 -8.84
N ASP A 216 -15.28 4.43 -8.75
CA ASP A 216 -16.00 3.97 -7.56
C ASP A 216 -15.02 3.26 -6.63
N THR A 217 -15.16 3.46 -5.34
CA THR A 217 -14.26 2.86 -4.36
C THR A 217 -15.05 1.98 -3.40
N VAL A 218 -14.64 0.72 -3.28
CA VAL A 218 -15.07 -0.16 -2.20
C VAL A 218 -14.17 0.09 -0.99
N GLU A 219 -14.80 0.24 0.16
CA GLU A 219 -14.17 0.34 1.45
C GLU A 219 -14.36 -0.97 2.21
N LEU A 220 -13.25 -1.48 2.77
CA LEU A 220 -13.25 -2.63 3.65
C LEU A 220 -12.53 -2.24 4.95
N SER A 221 -12.85 -2.92 6.04
CA SER A 221 -12.18 -2.71 7.32
C SER A 221 -11.97 -4.01 8.07
N LEU A 222 -11.03 -3.98 8.98
CA LEU A 222 -10.78 -5.02 9.98
C LEU A 222 -10.61 -4.31 11.32
N SER A 223 -11.45 -4.66 12.29
CA SER A 223 -11.43 -4.11 13.64
C SER A 223 -10.61 -4.97 14.60
N TRP A 224 -10.26 -4.41 15.75
CA TRP A 224 -9.58 -5.14 16.82
C TRP A 224 -10.43 -6.30 17.38
N GLU A 225 -11.77 -6.16 17.36
CA GLU A 225 -12.70 -7.22 17.79
C GLU A 225 -12.64 -8.43 16.87
N GLU A 226 -12.70 -8.19 15.55
CA GLU A 226 -12.57 -9.24 14.53
C GLU A 226 -11.17 -9.88 14.57
N TRP A 227 -10.14 -9.05 14.83
CA TRP A 227 -8.77 -9.51 14.98
C TRP A 227 -8.62 -10.48 16.15
N LEU A 228 -9.09 -10.12 17.36
CA LEU A 228 -9.07 -10.99 18.53
C LEU A 228 -10.06 -12.15 18.43
N GLY A 229 -11.13 -12.01 17.67
CA GLY A 229 -12.13 -13.04 17.40
C GLY A 229 -11.66 -14.16 16.46
N GLY A 230 -10.36 -14.22 16.14
CA GLY A 230 -9.76 -15.26 15.29
C GLY A 230 -9.07 -14.72 14.03
N GLY A 231 -9.13 -13.42 13.78
CA GLY A 231 -8.47 -12.78 12.64
C GLY A 231 -6.95 -13.00 12.65
N ASP A 232 -6.29 -12.88 13.80
CA ASP A 232 -4.86 -13.15 13.96
C ASP A 232 -4.51 -14.59 13.54
N GLN A 233 -5.20 -15.58 14.04
CA GLN A 233 -4.96 -16.97 13.70
C GLN A 233 -5.16 -17.21 12.20
N LYS A 234 -6.27 -16.73 11.64
CA LYS A 234 -6.58 -16.82 10.21
C LYS A 234 -5.46 -16.23 9.34
N VAL A 235 -4.98 -15.04 9.69
CA VAL A 235 -3.91 -14.36 8.95
C VAL A 235 -2.61 -15.18 9.00
N ARG A 236 -2.22 -15.70 10.18
CA ARG A 236 -1.02 -16.55 10.33
C ARG A 236 -1.13 -17.84 9.51
N GLU A 237 -2.29 -18.48 9.50
CA GLU A 237 -2.54 -19.68 8.68
C GLU A 237 -2.42 -19.39 7.18
N ILE A 238 -2.89 -18.22 6.72
CA ILE A 238 -2.77 -17.80 5.32
C ILE A 238 -1.31 -17.53 4.96
N MET A 239 -0.55 -16.88 5.85
CA MET A 239 0.87 -16.58 5.64
C MET A 239 1.74 -17.84 5.58
N SER A 240 1.37 -18.91 6.25
CA SER A 240 2.13 -20.17 6.31
C SER A 240 1.98 -21.04 5.05
N ARG A 241 1.00 -20.77 4.21
CA ARG A 241 0.76 -21.46 2.92
C ARG A 241 1.65 -20.87 1.82
#